data_b9bbd03fc16b6af6387864aff649fb97
#
_entry.id   b9bbd03fc16b6af6387864aff649fb97
#
_cell.length_a   1.000
_cell.length_b   1.000
_cell.length_c   1.000
_cell.angle_alpha   90.00
_cell.angle_beta   90.00
_cell.angle_gamma   90.00
#
_symmetry.space_group_name_H-M   'P 1'
#
loop_
_entity.id
_entity.type
_entity.pdbx_description
1 polymer ?
#
loop_
_entity_poly.entity_id
_entity_poly.type
_entity_poly.pdbx_seq_one_letter_code
_entity_poly.pdbx_strand_id
1 'polypeptide(L)'
;MKRVLGFGNALVDALARVEDDTILEALQLPKGSMQLIGAERYRYISDQLAKMETTRATGGSACNTILALGHLGMQPGVVGKVGDDDNGRFFEATCRRHSIRPMLLRSEKATGVASTFISPDGQRTFGTYLGAA
;
A
#
# COMPACT_ATOMS: atom_id res chain seq x y z
N MET A 1 0.41 -14.49 27.87
CA MET A 1 -0.30 -13.92 26.69
C MET A 1 0.49 -14.26 25.43
N LYS A 2 -0.16 -14.88 24.47
CA LYS A 2 0.50 -15.17 23.18
C LYS A 2 0.61 -13.87 22.38
N ARG A 3 1.79 -13.56 21.85
CA ARG A 3 2.03 -12.41 20.99
C ARG A 3 2.05 -12.88 19.54
N VAL A 4 1.46 -12.10 18.65
CA VAL A 4 1.48 -12.37 17.20
C VAL A 4 2.36 -11.32 16.52
N LEU A 5 3.22 -11.81 15.63
CA LEU A 5 4.12 -10.98 14.85
C LEU A 5 3.89 -11.27 13.37
N GLY A 6 3.51 -10.27 12.61
CA GLY A 6 3.41 -10.34 11.16
C GLY A 6 4.72 -9.95 10.50
N PHE A 7 5.12 -10.69 9.49
CA PHE A 7 6.35 -10.47 8.72
C PHE A 7 5.98 -10.35 7.23
N GLY A 8 6.29 -9.24 6.59
CA GLY A 8 5.97 -9.10 5.17
C GLY A 8 6.23 -7.71 4.61
N ASN A 9 5.81 -7.52 3.37
CA ASN A 9 5.96 -6.26 2.67
C ASN A 9 5.10 -5.17 3.32
N ALA A 10 5.73 -4.09 3.72
CA ALA A 10 5.06 -2.88 4.19
C ALA A 10 4.71 -2.03 2.97
N LEU A 11 3.44 -1.98 2.61
CA LEU A 11 2.93 -1.24 1.45
C LEU A 11 1.92 -0.19 1.89
N VAL A 12 1.88 0.91 1.14
CA VAL A 12 0.79 1.88 1.22
C VAL A 12 -0.08 1.71 -0.02
N ASP A 13 -1.36 1.47 0.18
CA ASP A 13 -2.33 1.48 -0.91
C ASP A 13 -2.76 2.92 -1.19
N ALA A 14 -2.55 3.37 -2.42
CA ALA A 14 -3.05 4.64 -2.93
C ALA A 14 -4.24 4.35 -3.86
N LEU A 15 -5.45 4.65 -3.39
CA LEU A 15 -6.69 4.25 -4.05
C LEU A 15 -7.33 5.46 -4.74
N ALA A 16 -7.67 5.31 -6.02
CA ALA A 16 -8.44 6.27 -6.79
C ALA A 16 -9.61 5.58 -7.51
N ARG A 17 -10.78 6.22 -7.49
CA ARG A 17 -11.90 5.81 -8.33
C ARG A 17 -11.76 6.46 -9.68
N VAL A 18 -11.97 5.70 -10.75
CA VAL A 18 -11.91 6.19 -12.11
C VAL A 18 -13.32 6.28 -12.70
N GLU A 19 -13.53 7.28 -13.55
CA GLU A 19 -14.83 7.50 -14.21
C GLU A 19 -15.10 6.45 -15.29
N ASP A 20 -14.04 5.99 -15.95
CA ASP A 20 -14.07 4.93 -16.95
C ASP A 20 -12.70 4.21 -17.00
N ASP A 21 -12.61 3.16 -17.82
CA ASP A 21 -11.41 2.33 -17.89
C ASP A 21 -10.34 2.84 -18.86
N THR A 22 -10.54 3.99 -19.53
CA THR A 22 -9.57 4.52 -20.51
C THR A 22 -8.22 4.84 -19.90
N ILE A 23 -8.20 5.28 -18.64
CA ILE A 23 -6.94 5.52 -17.92
C ILE A 23 -6.11 4.25 -17.76
N LEU A 24 -6.74 3.10 -17.57
CA LEU A 24 -6.03 1.82 -17.41
C LEU A 24 -5.28 1.44 -18.70
N GLU A 25 -5.88 1.73 -19.85
CA GLU A 25 -5.23 1.53 -21.16
C GLU A 25 -4.03 2.47 -21.31
N ALA A 26 -4.20 3.75 -20.97
CA ALA A 26 -3.12 4.73 -21.00
C ALA A 26 -1.95 4.36 -20.07
N LEU A 27 -2.25 3.77 -18.93
CA LEU A 27 -1.27 3.29 -17.95
C LEU A 27 -0.73 1.90 -18.27
N GLN A 28 -1.27 1.24 -19.31
CA GLN A 28 -0.93 -0.15 -19.67
C GLN A 28 -1.10 -1.14 -18.50
N LEU A 29 -2.16 -0.96 -17.76
CA LEU A 29 -2.55 -1.83 -16.65
C LEU A 29 -3.78 -2.64 -17.06
N PRO A 30 -3.65 -3.95 -17.33
CA PRO A 30 -4.80 -4.78 -17.66
C PRO A 30 -5.83 -4.75 -16.52
N LYS A 31 -7.08 -4.44 -16.87
CA LYS A 31 -8.18 -4.35 -15.90
C LYS A 31 -8.29 -5.60 -15.04
N GLY A 32 -8.45 -5.42 -13.73
CA GLY A 32 -8.59 -6.50 -12.78
C GLY A 32 -7.28 -7.23 -12.45
N SER A 33 -6.15 -6.77 -12.97
CA SER A 33 -4.84 -7.39 -12.74
C SER A 33 -4.02 -6.68 -11.66
N MET A 34 -3.03 -7.38 -11.13
CA MET A 34 -1.95 -6.81 -10.33
C MET A 34 -0.64 -6.96 -11.11
N GLN A 35 0.01 -5.83 -11.39
CA GLN A 35 1.30 -5.78 -12.05
C GLN A 35 2.36 -5.26 -11.09
N LEU A 36 3.48 -5.96 -11.00
CA LEU A 36 4.68 -5.39 -10.38
C LEU A 36 5.34 -4.44 -11.37
N ILE A 37 5.64 -3.23 -10.91
CA ILE A 37 6.19 -2.16 -11.74
C ILE A 37 7.52 -1.65 -11.18
N GLY A 38 8.39 -1.17 -12.06
CA GLY A 38 9.65 -0.53 -11.69
C GLY A 38 9.46 0.93 -11.27
N ALA A 39 10.54 1.54 -10.78
CA ALA A 39 10.54 2.89 -10.24
C ALA A 39 10.12 3.96 -11.26
N GLU A 40 10.52 3.84 -12.53
CA GLU A 40 10.17 4.79 -13.59
C GLU A 40 8.66 4.78 -13.85
N ARG A 41 8.09 3.58 -14.03
CA ARG A 41 6.65 3.42 -14.28
C ARG A 41 5.83 3.84 -13.05
N TYR A 42 6.34 3.57 -11.86
CA TYR A 42 5.72 4.05 -10.61
C TYR A 42 5.63 5.57 -10.57
N ARG A 43 6.70 6.29 -10.93
CA ARG A 43 6.67 7.77 -10.97
C ARG A 43 5.59 8.27 -11.91
N TYR A 44 5.53 7.72 -13.12
CA TYR A 44 4.50 8.10 -14.09
C TYR A 44 3.07 7.86 -13.57
N ILE A 45 2.81 6.67 -13.00
CA ILE A 45 1.51 6.33 -12.42
C ILE A 45 1.18 7.23 -11.22
N SER A 46 2.16 7.50 -10.36
CA SER A 46 2.01 8.38 -9.21
C SER A 46 1.64 9.81 -9.62
N ASP A 47 2.26 10.33 -10.70
CA ASP A 47 1.92 11.63 -11.25
C ASP A 47 0.47 11.69 -11.77
N GLN A 48 -0.04 10.61 -12.33
CA GLN A 48 -1.45 10.54 -12.73
C GLN A 48 -2.38 10.46 -11.52
N LEU A 49 -2.03 9.66 -10.51
CA LEU A 49 -2.81 9.59 -9.26
C LEU A 49 -2.88 10.94 -8.54
N ALA A 50 -1.81 11.73 -8.58
CA ALA A 50 -1.77 13.06 -7.96
C ALA A 50 -2.80 14.04 -8.55
N LYS A 51 -3.32 13.76 -9.75
CA LYS A 51 -4.38 14.55 -10.41
C LYS A 51 -5.78 14.11 -10.03
N MET A 52 -5.91 13.06 -9.24
CA MET A 52 -7.18 12.43 -8.83
C MET A 52 -7.39 12.59 -7.34
N GLU A 53 -8.65 12.49 -6.92
CA GLU A 53 -8.96 12.29 -5.51
C GLU A 53 -8.50 10.91 -5.08
N THR A 54 -7.55 10.88 -4.15
CA THR A 54 -6.87 9.66 -3.72
C THR A 54 -6.99 9.49 -2.22
N THR A 55 -7.30 8.28 -1.78
CA THR A 55 -7.24 7.87 -0.36
C THR A 55 -6.07 6.94 -0.14
N ARG A 56 -5.50 6.96 1.07
CA ARG A 56 -4.42 6.06 1.46
C ARG A 56 -4.87 5.08 2.54
N ALA A 57 -4.36 3.86 2.44
CA ALA A 57 -4.50 2.83 3.47
C ALA A 57 -3.18 2.06 3.62
N THR A 58 -2.96 1.42 4.74
CA THR A 58 -1.87 0.45 4.85
C THR A 58 -2.23 -0.81 4.11
N GLY A 59 -1.28 -1.40 3.39
CA GLY A 59 -1.44 -2.60 2.59
C GLY A 59 -0.37 -3.66 2.88
N GLY A 60 -0.43 -4.73 2.11
CA GLY A 60 0.37 -5.93 2.31
C GLY A 60 -0.39 -6.98 3.14
N SER A 61 -0.35 -8.25 2.69
CA SER A 61 -1.16 -9.32 3.29
C SER A 61 -0.86 -9.55 4.78
N ALA A 62 0.42 -9.52 5.16
CA ALA A 62 0.81 -9.64 6.56
C ALA A 62 0.27 -8.48 7.39
N CYS A 63 0.43 -7.24 6.93
CA CYS A 63 -0.07 -6.06 7.62
C CYS A 63 -1.60 -6.08 7.76
N ASN A 64 -2.33 -6.46 6.72
CA ASN A 64 -3.79 -6.58 6.77
C ASN A 64 -4.25 -7.62 7.79
N THR A 65 -3.56 -8.75 7.90
CA THR A 65 -3.83 -9.76 8.93
C THR A 65 -3.57 -9.20 10.33
N ILE A 66 -2.45 -8.52 10.53
CA ILE A 66 -2.10 -7.90 11.81
C ILE A 66 -3.08 -6.79 12.18
N LEU A 67 -3.55 -6.02 11.20
CA LEU A 67 -4.56 -4.99 11.40
C LEU A 67 -5.88 -5.59 11.91
N ALA A 68 -6.32 -6.70 11.31
CA ALA A 68 -7.51 -7.43 11.74
C ALA A 68 -7.37 -7.91 13.19
N LEU A 69 -6.21 -8.44 13.57
CA LEU A 69 -5.94 -8.86 14.95
C LEU A 69 -5.96 -7.68 15.93
N GLY A 70 -5.45 -6.52 15.53
CA GLY A 70 -5.54 -5.28 16.30
C GLY A 70 -6.99 -4.87 16.55
N HIS A 71 -7.84 -4.92 15.53
CA HIS A 71 -9.27 -4.64 15.66
C HIS A 71 -10.00 -5.63 16.58
N LEU A 72 -9.51 -6.86 16.67
CA LEU A 72 -10.04 -7.87 17.61
C LEU A 72 -9.50 -7.70 19.06
N GLY A 73 -8.83 -6.58 19.33
CA GLY A 73 -8.34 -6.25 20.68
C GLY A 73 -7.00 -6.89 21.06
N MET A 74 -6.31 -7.51 20.10
CA MET A 74 -4.94 -7.97 20.33
C MET A 74 -3.94 -6.80 20.22
N GLN A 75 -2.73 -7.00 20.72
CA GLN A 75 -1.61 -6.07 20.59
C GLN A 75 -0.50 -6.73 19.76
N PRO A 76 -0.72 -6.94 18.47
CA PRO A 76 0.26 -7.61 17.62
C PRO A 76 1.39 -6.66 17.22
N GLY A 77 2.44 -7.23 16.61
CA GLY A 77 3.52 -6.48 15.99
C GLY A 77 3.59 -6.74 14.48
N VAL A 78 4.19 -5.81 13.76
CA VAL A 78 4.50 -5.98 12.34
C VAL A 78 5.97 -5.66 12.09
N VAL A 79 6.65 -6.53 11.36
CA VAL A 79 8.00 -6.33 10.86
C VAL A 79 7.93 -6.10 9.35
N GLY A 80 8.58 -5.06 8.90
CA GLY A 80 8.65 -4.70 7.50
C GLY A 80 9.75 -3.68 7.25
N LYS A 81 9.82 -3.17 6.03
CA LYS A 81 10.80 -2.16 5.65
C LYS A 81 10.12 -1.04 4.86
N VAL A 82 10.40 0.19 5.23
CA VAL A 82 9.84 1.41 4.62
C VAL A 82 10.94 2.39 4.29
N GLY A 83 10.67 3.33 3.40
CA GLY A 83 11.54 4.46 3.15
C GLY A 83 11.46 5.52 4.24
N ASP A 84 12.40 6.46 4.22
CA ASP A 84 12.32 7.68 5.04
C ASP A 84 11.53 8.74 4.26
N ASP A 85 10.24 8.49 4.09
CA ASP A 85 9.32 9.32 3.31
C ASP A 85 7.95 9.45 3.99
N ASP A 86 7.07 10.23 3.38
CA ASP A 86 5.73 10.47 3.90
C ASP A 86 4.88 9.19 3.98
N ASN A 87 5.02 8.29 3.01
CA ASN A 87 4.32 7.00 3.04
C ASN A 87 4.83 6.08 4.16
N GLY A 88 6.13 6.09 4.43
CA GLY A 88 6.70 5.34 5.56
C GLY A 88 6.20 5.86 6.90
N ARG A 89 6.12 7.18 7.06
CA ARG A 89 5.54 7.82 8.26
C ARG A 89 4.05 7.52 8.39
N PHE A 90 3.31 7.57 7.28
CA PHE A 90 1.90 7.21 7.27
C PHE A 90 1.66 5.75 7.69
N PHE A 91 2.46 4.81 7.17
CA PHE A 91 2.37 3.39 7.54
C PHE A 91 2.62 3.19 9.03
N GLU A 92 3.69 3.77 9.56
CA GLU A 92 4.04 3.66 10.97
C GLU A 92 2.96 4.27 11.88
N ALA A 93 2.50 5.48 11.58
CA ALA A 93 1.45 6.15 12.34
C ALA A 93 0.13 5.38 12.34
N THR A 94 -0.24 4.78 11.22
CA THR A 94 -1.44 3.95 11.10
C THR A 94 -1.32 2.69 11.96
N CYS A 95 -0.18 2.01 11.95
CA CYS A 95 0.07 0.87 12.84
C CYS A 95 -0.13 1.25 14.32
N ARG A 96 0.49 2.34 14.75
CA ARG A 96 0.39 2.81 16.15
C ARG A 96 -1.06 3.16 16.53
N ARG A 97 -1.80 3.79 15.63
CA ARG A 97 -3.22 4.15 15.85
C ARG A 97 -4.10 2.93 16.10
N HIS A 98 -3.77 1.80 15.49
CA HIS A 98 -4.49 0.53 15.64
C HIS A 98 -3.86 -0.41 16.69
N SER A 99 -3.06 0.13 17.60
CA SER A 99 -2.41 -0.65 18.69
C SER A 99 -1.48 -1.76 18.18
N ILE A 100 -0.95 -1.59 16.98
CA ILE A 100 0.04 -2.48 16.36
C ILE A 100 1.42 -1.91 16.67
N ARG A 101 2.34 -2.75 17.15
CA ARG A 101 3.74 -2.36 17.36
C ARG A 101 4.50 -2.42 16.04
N PRO A 102 4.88 -1.29 15.44
CA PRO A 102 5.70 -1.30 14.23
C PRO A 102 7.17 -1.57 14.58
N MET A 103 7.75 -2.55 13.93
CA MET A 103 9.18 -2.84 13.96
C MET A 103 9.70 -2.71 12.52
N LEU A 104 9.91 -1.46 12.11
CA LEU A 104 10.20 -1.11 10.73
C LEU A 104 11.69 -0.81 10.54
N LEU A 105 12.30 -1.50 9.60
CA LEU A 105 13.61 -1.14 9.05
C LEU A 105 13.45 0.04 8.09
N ARG A 106 14.48 0.88 7.99
CA ARG A 106 14.52 2.02 7.07
C ARG A 106 15.37 1.70 5.85
N SER A 107 15.00 2.27 4.72
CA SER A 107 15.67 2.12 3.44
C SER A 107 15.88 3.48 2.78
N GLU A 108 16.90 3.60 1.95
CA GLU A 108 17.07 4.74 1.04
C GLU A 108 16.08 4.71 -0.12
N LYS A 109 15.49 3.53 -0.41
CA LYS A 109 14.42 3.41 -1.41
C LYS A 109 13.11 3.94 -0.83
N ALA A 110 12.27 4.46 -1.70
CA ALA A 110 10.92 4.88 -1.33
C ALA A 110 10.10 3.70 -0.78
N THR A 111 9.19 4.00 0.14
CA THR A 111 8.21 3.04 0.66
C THR A 111 7.42 2.40 -0.49
N GLY A 112 7.17 1.10 -0.40
CA GLY A 112 6.37 0.39 -1.39
C GLY A 112 4.94 0.93 -1.46
N VAL A 113 4.43 1.08 -2.69
CA VAL A 113 3.09 1.61 -2.96
C VAL A 113 2.34 0.71 -3.94
N ALA A 114 1.13 0.34 -3.60
CA ALA A 114 0.17 -0.25 -4.51
C ALA A 114 -0.75 0.86 -5.05
N SER A 115 -0.51 1.30 -6.27
CA SER A 115 -1.39 2.22 -6.98
C SER A 115 -2.63 1.46 -7.43
N THR A 116 -3.78 1.77 -6.83
CA THR A 116 -5.02 1.02 -6.99
C THR A 116 -6.07 1.87 -7.68
N PHE A 117 -6.54 1.40 -8.82
CA PHE A 117 -7.61 2.02 -9.59
C PHE A 117 -8.89 1.20 -9.44
N ILE A 118 -9.96 1.85 -9.02
CA ILE A 118 -11.27 1.23 -8.82
C ILE A 118 -12.17 1.64 -9.98
N SER A 119 -12.48 0.68 -10.85
CA SER A 119 -13.37 0.86 -12.01
C SER A 119 -14.82 1.07 -11.58
N PRO A 120 -15.70 1.62 -12.45
CA PRO A 120 -17.11 1.83 -12.13
C PRO A 120 -17.87 0.57 -11.71
N ASP A 121 -17.47 -0.60 -12.21
CA ASP A 121 -18.02 -1.92 -11.84
C ASP A 121 -17.44 -2.50 -10.54
N GLY A 122 -16.56 -1.75 -9.84
CA GLY A 122 -15.94 -2.15 -8.60
C GLY A 122 -14.68 -3.01 -8.75
N GLN A 123 -14.28 -3.36 -9.97
CA GLN A 123 -13.01 -4.07 -10.17
C GLN A 123 -11.82 -3.20 -9.79
N ARG A 124 -10.80 -3.84 -9.22
CA ARG A 124 -9.55 -3.18 -8.79
C ARG A 124 -8.41 -3.60 -9.70
N THR A 125 -7.65 -2.62 -10.15
CA THR A 125 -6.45 -2.80 -10.96
C THR A 125 -5.27 -2.19 -10.24
N PHE A 126 -4.17 -2.93 -10.14
CA PHE A 126 -3.03 -2.54 -9.32
C PHE A 126 -1.76 -2.40 -10.15
N GLY A 127 -1.05 -1.30 -9.95
CA GLY A 127 0.36 -1.17 -10.28
C GLY A 127 1.16 -1.08 -8.99
N THR A 128 1.89 -2.14 -8.63
CA THR A 128 2.57 -2.24 -7.34
C THR A 128 4.08 -2.05 -7.51
N TYR A 129 4.58 -0.99 -6.89
CA TYR A 129 6.00 -0.73 -6.73
C TYR A 129 6.44 -1.17 -5.34
N LEU A 130 7.34 -2.16 -5.27
CA LEU A 130 7.78 -2.69 -3.98
C LEU A 130 8.71 -1.73 -3.22
N GLY A 131 9.56 -1.00 -3.92
CA GLY A 131 10.46 -0.03 -3.29
C GLY A 131 11.30 -0.63 -2.18
N ALA A 132 11.11 -0.12 -0.97
CA ALA A 132 11.79 -0.59 0.24
C ALA A 132 11.29 -1.95 0.76
N ALA A 133 10.08 -2.33 0.36
CA ALA A 133 9.43 -3.55 0.84
C ALA A 133 10.15 -4.83 0.43
#